data_f0ecfb21aebb9e84206c3a0923691213
#
_entry.id   f0ecfb21aebb9e84206c3a0923691213
#
_cell.length_a   1.000
_cell.length_b   1.000
_cell.length_c   1.000
_cell.angle_alpha   90.00
_cell.angle_beta   90.00
_cell.angle_gamma   90.00
#
_symmetry.space_group_name_H-M   'P 1'
#
loop_
_entity.id
_entity.type
_entity.pdbx_description
1 polymer ?
#
loop_
_entity_poly.entity_id
_entity_poly.type
_entity_poly.pdbx_seq_one_letter_code
_entity_poly.pdbx_strand_id
1 'polypeptide(L)'
;MTSIEVRQLEYFLAVHDYGGVTRAAKALHLSQPSLSQAIRSLERQLRTDLFLRVGRGLVLSPAGQALVGPARQVVRSVERAQVAVQRVRELHAGQIAVAAGAGLVADPLAPWLGRFRRKYPDTVVRVEESESDDGVAELVRSGDCELGLTAGLIVCDELEQLLVSEQHVVLVSPPGTPCSGGPVPLEQLAGVPMVVGDRRGQAWTDVERAMAARGVAVKVVVEVARTASTIPLVLAGVGSTFLTLRLAIGAQARGAVVQEIAPAQVRRLRLLRRPGDRSVGVNALTGVIHTDAKRWVTALKEQQDLGLGLVAAGAAVDARIRDARAAAASRQVSLAS
;
A
#
# COMPACT_ATOMS: atom_id res chain seq x y z
N MET A 1 -39.40 -17.80 4.31
CA MET A 1 -38.49 -16.83 3.66
C MET A 1 -37.67 -17.63 2.64
N THR A 2 -37.86 -17.37 1.35
CA THR A 2 -37.09 -18.05 0.30
C THR A 2 -35.63 -17.49 0.38
N SER A 3 -34.68 -18.37 0.64
CA SER A 3 -33.27 -17.98 0.80
C SER A 3 -32.67 -17.66 -0.56
N ILE A 4 -32.02 -16.49 -0.69
CA ILE A 4 -31.23 -16.12 -1.86
C ILE A 4 -29.97 -17.01 -1.85
N GLU A 5 -29.66 -17.63 -2.99
CA GLU A 5 -28.47 -18.45 -3.15
C GLU A 5 -27.29 -17.61 -3.63
N VAL A 6 -26.11 -17.87 -3.10
CA VAL A 6 -24.86 -17.17 -3.52
C VAL A 6 -24.67 -17.25 -5.03
N ARG A 7 -24.94 -18.40 -5.61
CA ARG A 7 -24.85 -18.64 -7.06
C ARG A 7 -25.73 -17.70 -7.90
N GLN A 8 -26.89 -17.32 -7.37
CA GLN A 8 -27.76 -16.34 -8.05
C GLN A 8 -27.13 -14.94 -8.05
N LEU A 9 -26.45 -14.56 -6.97
CA LEU A 9 -25.72 -13.28 -6.89
C LEU A 9 -24.51 -13.28 -7.83
N GLU A 10 -23.76 -14.38 -7.93
CA GLU A 10 -22.68 -14.54 -8.92
C GLU A 10 -23.20 -14.35 -10.35
N TYR A 11 -24.33 -14.96 -10.67
CA TYR A 11 -24.93 -14.84 -11.99
C TYR A 11 -25.43 -13.41 -12.28
N PHE A 12 -26.01 -12.75 -11.28
CA PHE A 12 -26.42 -11.36 -11.38
C PHE A 12 -25.22 -10.46 -11.67
N LEU A 13 -24.10 -10.59 -10.91
CA LEU A 13 -22.88 -9.84 -11.12
C LEU A 13 -22.26 -10.12 -12.49
N ALA A 14 -22.21 -11.37 -12.92
CA ALA A 14 -21.71 -11.72 -14.24
C ALA A 14 -22.52 -11.07 -15.37
N VAL A 15 -23.86 -11.05 -15.28
CA VAL A 15 -24.71 -10.38 -16.28
C VAL A 15 -24.42 -8.87 -16.32
N HIS A 16 -24.19 -8.25 -15.16
CA HIS A 16 -23.80 -6.85 -15.06
C HIS A 16 -22.43 -6.60 -15.67
N ASP A 17 -21.40 -7.34 -15.23
CA ASP A 17 -20.00 -7.11 -15.59
C ASP A 17 -19.72 -7.40 -17.09
N TYR A 18 -20.34 -8.44 -17.66
CA TYR A 18 -20.25 -8.76 -19.09
C TYR A 18 -21.25 -7.99 -19.96
N GLY A 19 -22.11 -7.15 -19.36
CA GLY A 19 -23.06 -6.28 -20.07
C GLY A 19 -24.14 -7.04 -20.83
N GLY A 20 -24.58 -8.20 -20.37
CA GLY A 20 -25.73 -8.93 -20.90
C GLY A 20 -25.66 -10.44 -20.73
N VAL A 21 -26.86 -11.06 -20.74
CA VAL A 21 -27.05 -12.48 -20.40
C VAL A 21 -26.29 -13.42 -21.34
N THR A 22 -26.26 -13.14 -22.65
CA THR A 22 -25.60 -14.03 -23.62
C THR A 22 -24.09 -14.06 -23.42
N ARG A 23 -23.48 -12.88 -23.16
CA ARG A 23 -22.03 -12.78 -22.91
C ARG A 23 -21.64 -13.42 -21.59
N ALA A 24 -22.44 -13.15 -20.53
CA ALA A 24 -22.25 -13.77 -19.23
C ALA A 24 -22.39 -15.29 -19.27
N ALA A 25 -23.42 -15.82 -19.96
CA ALA A 25 -23.60 -17.27 -20.13
C ALA A 25 -22.38 -17.94 -20.81
N LYS A 26 -21.86 -17.31 -21.86
CA LYS A 26 -20.63 -17.80 -22.53
C LYS A 26 -19.44 -17.79 -21.57
N ALA A 27 -19.24 -16.73 -20.80
CA ALA A 27 -18.13 -16.59 -19.85
C ALA A 27 -18.23 -17.62 -18.69
N LEU A 28 -19.47 -17.94 -18.27
CA LEU A 28 -19.72 -18.91 -17.19
C LEU A 28 -19.86 -20.36 -17.70
N HIS A 29 -19.70 -20.62 -19.00
CA HIS A 29 -19.93 -21.92 -19.63
C HIS A 29 -21.33 -22.50 -19.38
N LEU A 30 -22.36 -21.63 -19.36
CA LEU A 30 -23.76 -21.97 -19.13
C LEU A 30 -24.58 -21.77 -20.42
N SER A 31 -25.75 -22.43 -20.48
CA SER A 31 -26.75 -22.09 -21.47
C SER A 31 -27.42 -20.75 -21.16
N GLN A 32 -27.68 -19.91 -22.16
CA GLN A 32 -28.39 -18.64 -21.97
C GLN A 32 -29.78 -18.81 -21.34
N PRO A 33 -30.60 -19.82 -21.67
CA PRO A 33 -31.85 -20.08 -20.97
C PRO A 33 -31.71 -20.35 -19.50
N SER A 34 -30.68 -21.14 -19.09
CA SER A 34 -30.40 -21.45 -17.67
C SER A 34 -30.04 -20.19 -16.88
N LEU A 35 -29.12 -19.35 -17.44
CA LEU A 35 -28.75 -18.10 -16.79
C LEU A 35 -29.94 -17.13 -16.68
N SER A 36 -30.73 -16.99 -17.75
CA SER A 36 -31.95 -16.17 -17.72
C SER A 36 -32.97 -16.65 -16.69
N GLN A 37 -33.12 -17.96 -16.52
CA GLN A 37 -34.02 -18.55 -15.53
C GLN A 37 -33.53 -18.25 -14.08
N ALA A 38 -32.22 -18.34 -13.85
CA ALA A 38 -31.65 -18.03 -12.54
C ALA A 38 -31.86 -16.56 -12.17
N ILE A 39 -31.63 -15.63 -13.11
CA ILE A 39 -31.92 -14.19 -12.90
C ILE A 39 -33.39 -13.95 -12.58
N ARG A 40 -34.31 -14.49 -13.39
CA ARG A 40 -35.76 -14.36 -13.11
C ARG A 40 -36.14 -14.97 -11.77
N SER A 41 -35.49 -16.03 -11.32
CA SER A 41 -35.70 -16.61 -10.00
C SER A 41 -35.31 -15.65 -8.89
N LEU A 42 -34.14 -14.98 -9.02
CA LEU A 42 -33.66 -13.97 -8.08
C LEU A 42 -34.63 -12.76 -8.05
N GLU A 43 -35.04 -12.24 -9.21
CA GLU A 43 -36.01 -11.13 -9.32
C GLU A 43 -37.31 -11.45 -8.65
N ARG A 44 -37.85 -12.68 -8.85
CA ARG A 44 -39.10 -13.14 -8.17
C ARG A 44 -38.93 -13.22 -6.65
N GLN A 45 -37.75 -13.66 -6.16
CA GLN A 45 -37.47 -13.73 -4.72
C GLN A 45 -37.41 -12.34 -4.11
N LEU A 46 -36.81 -11.39 -4.83
CA LEU A 46 -36.71 -9.98 -4.42
C LEU A 46 -37.93 -9.16 -4.72
N ARG A 47 -38.88 -9.72 -5.48
CA ARG A 47 -40.13 -9.08 -5.92
C ARG A 47 -39.91 -7.77 -6.68
N THR A 48 -38.81 -7.70 -7.43
CA THR A 48 -38.44 -6.53 -8.22
C THR A 48 -37.51 -6.94 -9.37
N ASP A 49 -37.64 -6.23 -10.48
CA ASP A 49 -36.75 -6.42 -11.61
C ASP A 49 -35.35 -5.81 -11.29
N LEU A 50 -34.31 -6.56 -11.56
CA LEU A 50 -32.90 -6.11 -11.40
C LEU A 50 -32.35 -5.54 -12.69
N PHE A 51 -32.89 -5.96 -13.83
CA PHE A 51 -32.52 -5.50 -15.14
C PHE A 51 -33.69 -4.95 -15.93
N LEU A 52 -33.46 -3.89 -16.69
CA LEU A 52 -34.40 -3.26 -17.61
C LEU A 52 -33.91 -3.45 -19.06
N ARG A 53 -34.84 -3.67 -19.98
CA ARG A 53 -34.53 -3.68 -21.40
C ARG A 53 -34.66 -2.27 -21.97
N VAL A 54 -33.56 -1.76 -22.50
CA VAL A 54 -33.54 -0.45 -23.16
C VAL A 54 -33.07 -0.65 -24.61
N GLY A 55 -33.98 -0.58 -25.53
CA GLY A 55 -33.73 -0.88 -26.94
C GLY A 55 -33.27 -2.34 -27.13
N ARG A 56 -32.05 -2.53 -27.67
CA ARG A 56 -31.43 -3.85 -27.83
C ARG A 56 -30.51 -4.23 -26.64
N GLY A 57 -30.38 -3.35 -25.65
CA GLY A 57 -29.49 -3.54 -24.49
C GLY A 57 -30.22 -3.97 -23.21
N LEU A 58 -29.42 -4.42 -22.26
CA LEU A 58 -29.84 -4.73 -20.87
C LEU A 58 -29.09 -3.78 -19.95
N VAL A 59 -29.80 -3.06 -19.08
CA VAL A 59 -29.23 -2.13 -18.10
C VAL A 59 -29.75 -2.47 -16.70
N LEU A 60 -29.02 -2.08 -15.67
CA LEU A 60 -29.50 -2.26 -14.29
C LEU A 60 -30.72 -1.36 -14.01
N SER A 61 -31.70 -1.90 -13.30
CA SER A 61 -32.73 -1.10 -12.63
C SER A 61 -32.13 -0.36 -11.40
N PRO A 62 -32.82 0.61 -10.79
CA PRO A 62 -32.42 1.18 -9.51
C PRO A 62 -32.20 0.13 -8.41
N ALA A 63 -33.05 -0.91 -8.36
CA ALA A 63 -32.90 -2.04 -7.45
C ALA A 63 -31.63 -2.88 -7.78
N GLY A 64 -31.38 -3.10 -9.08
CA GLY A 64 -30.17 -3.76 -9.54
C GLY A 64 -28.92 -2.99 -9.14
N GLN A 65 -28.88 -1.66 -9.33
CA GLN A 65 -27.78 -0.81 -8.90
C GLN A 65 -27.52 -0.91 -7.39
N ALA A 66 -28.59 -0.87 -6.58
CA ALA A 66 -28.48 -1.01 -5.12
C ALA A 66 -27.96 -2.40 -4.70
N LEU A 67 -28.24 -3.45 -5.48
CA LEU A 67 -27.83 -4.83 -5.18
C LEU A 67 -26.35 -5.10 -5.52
N VAL A 68 -25.71 -4.39 -6.45
CA VAL A 68 -24.32 -4.69 -6.90
C VAL A 68 -23.34 -4.73 -5.73
N GLY A 69 -23.33 -3.70 -4.88
CA GLY A 69 -22.44 -3.63 -3.72
C GLY A 69 -22.63 -4.79 -2.74
N PRO A 70 -23.85 -4.97 -2.18
CA PRO A 70 -24.17 -6.08 -1.29
C PRO A 70 -23.90 -7.46 -1.91
N ALA A 71 -24.24 -7.67 -3.18
CA ALA A 71 -23.98 -8.94 -3.86
C ALA A 71 -22.49 -9.26 -3.93
N ARG A 72 -21.66 -8.29 -4.30
CA ARG A 72 -20.19 -8.44 -4.29
C ARG A 72 -19.66 -8.77 -2.90
N GLN A 73 -20.21 -8.16 -1.85
CA GLN A 73 -19.81 -8.46 -0.47
C GLN A 73 -20.13 -9.90 -0.06
N VAL A 74 -21.32 -10.39 -0.40
CA VAL A 74 -21.73 -11.78 -0.07
C VAL A 74 -20.88 -12.79 -0.81
N VAL A 75 -20.68 -12.65 -2.13
CA VAL A 75 -19.84 -13.55 -2.92
C VAL A 75 -18.42 -13.59 -2.36
N ARG A 76 -17.81 -12.44 -2.11
CA ARG A 76 -16.48 -12.37 -1.48
C ARG A 76 -16.47 -13.00 -0.07
N SER A 77 -17.56 -12.90 0.70
CA SER A 77 -17.60 -13.50 2.04
C SER A 77 -17.61 -15.02 1.99
N VAL A 78 -18.22 -15.61 0.97
CA VAL A 78 -18.20 -17.06 0.74
C VAL A 78 -16.81 -17.52 0.28
N GLU A 79 -16.20 -16.81 -0.68
CA GLU A 79 -14.82 -17.06 -1.09
C GLU A 79 -13.86 -17.00 0.10
N ARG A 80 -14.04 -16.00 0.98
CA ARG A 80 -13.26 -15.87 2.23
C ARG A 80 -13.45 -17.06 3.17
N ALA A 81 -14.67 -17.54 3.34
CA ALA A 81 -14.92 -18.70 4.18
C ALA A 81 -14.21 -19.95 3.63
N GLN A 82 -14.21 -20.13 2.31
CA GLN A 82 -13.48 -21.21 1.65
C GLN A 82 -11.96 -21.06 1.83
N VAL A 83 -11.43 -19.84 1.60
CA VAL A 83 -10.01 -19.50 1.81
C VAL A 83 -9.64 -19.67 3.28
N ALA A 84 -10.48 -19.26 4.24
CA ALA A 84 -10.20 -19.44 5.66
C ALA A 84 -10.09 -20.91 6.07
N VAL A 85 -10.97 -21.77 5.54
CA VAL A 85 -10.90 -23.23 5.76
C VAL A 85 -9.66 -23.82 5.06
N GLN A 86 -9.35 -23.36 3.86
CA GLN A 86 -8.17 -23.78 3.12
C GLN A 86 -6.88 -23.33 3.83
N ARG A 87 -6.85 -22.12 4.37
CA ARG A 87 -5.74 -21.60 5.20
C ARG A 87 -5.51 -22.42 6.47
N VAL A 88 -6.55 -22.98 7.09
CA VAL A 88 -6.37 -23.93 8.21
C VAL A 88 -5.63 -25.20 7.74
N ARG A 89 -5.82 -25.63 6.52
CA ARG A 89 -5.06 -26.70 5.87
C ARG A 89 -3.65 -26.26 5.44
N GLU A 90 -3.52 -24.99 4.97
CA GLU A 90 -2.29 -24.35 4.48
C GLU A 90 -1.49 -23.66 5.60
N LEU A 91 -2.00 -23.56 6.82
CA LEU A 91 -1.25 -23.15 8.03
C LEU A 91 0.00 -24.04 8.27
N HIS A 92 0.08 -25.16 7.56
CA HIS A 92 1.31 -25.94 7.41
C HIS A 92 2.23 -25.42 6.29
N ALA A 93 1.81 -24.47 5.44
CA ALA A 93 2.57 -23.96 4.30
C ALA A 93 3.03 -22.49 4.44
N GLY A 94 2.85 -21.86 5.61
CA GLY A 94 3.53 -20.59 5.95
C GLY A 94 3.37 -19.46 4.92
N GLN A 95 2.16 -19.15 4.44
CA GLN A 95 1.92 -18.00 3.59
C GLN A 95 1.27 -16.84 4.37
N ILE A 96 1.74 -15.61 4.12
CA ILE A 96 1.17 -14.37 4.67
C ILE A 96 0.89 -13.41 3.52
N ALA A 97 -0.31 -12.83 3.46
CA ALA A 97 -0.64 -11.77 2.52
C ALA A 97 -0.61 -10.40 3.21
N VAL A 98 0.11 -9.46 2.62
CA VAL A 98 0.30 -8.09 3.15
C VAL A 98 -0.14 -7.09 2.09
N ALA A 99 -1.07 -6.21 2.42
CA ALA A 99 -1.40 -5.04 1.61
C ALA A 99 -0.50 -3.86 2.01
N ALA A 100 -0.05 -3.07 1.06
CA ALA A 100 0.73 -1.87 1.36
C ALA A 100 0.33 -0.70 0.45
N GLY A 101 0.30 0.51 1.00
CA GLY A 101 0.10 1.73 0.23
C GLY A 101 1.26 2.01 -0.72
N ALA A 102 0.99 2.79 -1.76
CA ALA A 102 1.97 3.14 -2.78
C ALA A 102 3.29 3.66 -2.18
N GLY A 103 4.40 3.10 -2.62
CA GLY A 103 5.75 3.44 -2.15
C GLY A 103 6.15 2.83 -0.80
N LEU A 104 5.21 2.30 0.00
CA LEU A 104 5.52 1.67 1.28
C LEU A 104 6.17 0.29 1.13
N VAL A 105 5.99 -0.33 -0.03
CA VAL A 105 6.68 -1.59 -0.36
C VAL A 105 8.17 -1.38 -0.44
N ALA A 106 8.63 -0.31 -1.10
CA ALA A 106 10.05 0.02 -1.21
C ALA A 106 10.65 0.47 0.13
N ASP A 107 9.92 1.30 0.87
CA ASP A 107 10.31 1.77 2.21
C ASP A 107 9.06 2.03 3.07
N PRO A 108 8.91 1.31 4.19
CA PRO A 108 9.90 0.47 4.89
C PRO A 108 9.66 -1.04 4.76
N LEU A 109 8.68 -1.51 3.99
CA LEU A 109 8.29 -2.93 4.00
C LEU A 109 9.41 -3.86 3.51
N ALA A 110 10.12 -3.50 2.43
CA ALA A 110 11.17 -4.35 1.87
C ALA A 110 12.29 -4.69 2.87
N PRO A 111 12.89 -3.74 3.62
CA PRO A 111 13.86 -4.09 4.65
C PRO A 111 13.28 -4.94 5.79
N TRP A 112 12.01 -4.77 6.16
CA TRP A 112 11.34 -5.60 7.16
C TRP A 112 11.13 -7.04 6.67
N LEU A 113 10.67 -7.20 5.43
CA LEU A 113 10.53 -8.51 4.81
C LEU A 113 11.88 -9.22 4.65
N GLY A 114 12.94 -8.47 4.32
CA GLY A 114 14.29 -9.03 4.25
C GLY A 114 14.77 -9.59 5.60
N ARG A 115 14.40 -8.96 6.73
CA ARG A 115 14.67 -9.51 8.07
C ARG A 115 13.77 -10.68 8.42
N PHE A 116 12.49 -10.58 8.08
CA PHE A 116 11.53 -11.64 8.30
C PHE A 116 11.96 -12.93 7.59
N ARG A 117 12.32 -12.86 6.30
CA ARG A 117 12.80 -14.00 5.51
C ARG A 117 14.04 -14.69 6.07
N ARG A 118 14.97 -13.93 6.67
CA ARG A 118 16.15 -14.56 7.33
C ARG A 118 15.78 -15.36 8.56
N LYS A 119 14.72 -14.96 9.28
CA LYS A 119 14.24 -15.65 10.48
C LYS A 119 13.27 -16.79 10.16
N TYR A 120 12.51 -16.65 9.07
CA TYR A 120 11.44 -17.56 8.64
C TYR A 120 11.61 -17.88 7.14
N PRO A 121 12.62 -18.67 6.75
CA PRO A 121 12.98 -18.87 5.34
C PRO A 121 11.91 -19.62 4.53
N ASP A 122 11.10 -20.44 5.18
CA ASP A 122 10.08 -21.25 4.51
C ASP A 122 8.72 -20.54 4.37
N THR A 123 8.59 -19.33 4.95
CA THR A 123 7.35 -18.56 4.85
C THR A 123 7.33 -17.73 3.57
N VAL A 124 6.27 -17.89 2.77
CA VAL A 124 6.02 -17.07 1.59
C VAL A 124 5.23 -15.83 2.02
N VAL A 125 5.70 -14.65 1.64
CA VAL A 125 4.96 -13.40 1.85
C VAL A 125 4.51 -12.87 0.49
N ARG A 126 3.19 -12.80 0.28
CA ARG A 126 2.58 -12.14 -0.88
C ARG A 126 2.32 -10.69 -0.52
N VAL A 127 2.72 -9.78 -1.39
CA VAL A 127 2.49 -8.35 -1.20
C VAL A 127 1.55 -7.84 -2.28
N GLU A 128 0.47 -7.19 -1.86
CA GLU A 128 -0.47 -6.47 -2.73
C GLU A 128 -0.26 -4.97 -2.55
N GLU A 129 0.03 -4.27 -3.63
CA GLU A 129 0.19 -2.81 -3.60
C GLU A 129 -1.14 -2.13 -3.96
N SER A 130 -1.56 -1.17 -3.15
CA SER A 130 -2.75 -0.36 -3.41
C SER A 130 -2.37 1.10 -3.61
N GLU A 131 -3.09 1.78 -4.52
CA GLU A 131 -2.88 3.20 -4.80
C GLU A 131 -3.38 4.13 -3.68
N SER A 132 -4.20 3.61 -2.76
CA SER A 132 -4.76 4.39 -1.64
C SER A 132 -4.76 3.61 -0.34
N ASP A 133 -4.69 4.33 0.77
CA ASP A 133 -4.78 3.75 2.12
C ASP A 133 -6.15 3.10 2.35
N ASP A 134 -7.24 3.66 1.79
CA ASP A 134 -8.57 3.03 1.83
C ASP A 134 -8.61 1.70 1.07
N GLY A 135 -7.91 1.59 -0.05
CA GLY A 135 -7.77 0.33 -0.78
C GLY A 135 -6.99 -0.72 0.01
N VAL A 136 -5.96 -0.31 0.76
CA VAL A 136 -5.27 -1.21 1.72
C VAL A 136 -6.23 -1.67 2.81
N ALA A 137 -7.02 -0.75 3.39
CA ALA A 137 -8.00 -1.09 4.42
C ALA A 137 -9.07 -2.08 3.88
N GLU A 138 -9.52 -1.89 2.64
CA GLU A 138 -10.46 -2.82 1.99
C GLU A 138 -9.87 -4.21 1.81
N LEU A 139 -8.63 -4.34 1.35
CA LEU A 139 -7.93 -5.62 1.21
C LEU A 139 -7.79 -6.36 2.55
N VAL A 140 -7.57 -5.63 3.65
CA VAL A 140 -7.51 -6.22 4.99
C VAL A 140 -8.90 -6.55 5.51
N ARG A 141 -9.86 -5.64 5.36
CA ARG A 141 -11.24 -5.83 5.78
C ARG A 141 -11.89 -6.99 5.04
N SER A 142 -11.63 -7.08 3.74
CA SER A 142 -12.09 -8.18 2.89
C SER A 142 -11.47 -9.52 3.26
N GLY A 143 -10.32 -9.57 3.89
CA GLY A 143 -9.58 -10.80 4.19
C GLY A 143 -8.68 -11.26 3.05
N ASP A 144 -8.54 -10.48 1.97
CA ASP A 144 -7.60 -10.77 0.89
C ASP A 144 -6.16 -10.65 1.38
N CYS A 145 -5.94 -9.77 2.38
CA CYS A 145 -4.69 -9.65 3.12
C CYS A 145 -4.90 -9.77 4.63
N GLU A 146 -3.92 -10.32 5.34
CA GLU A 146 -3.93 -10.43 6.80
C GLU A 146 -3.45 -9.15 7.47
N LEU A 147 -2.50 -8.45 6.85
CA LEU A 147 -1.93 -7.20 7.33
C LEU A 147 -2.04 -6.13 6.26
N GLY A 148 -2.23 -4.89 6.70
CA GLY A 148 -2.12 -3.71 5.86
C GLY A 148 -1.07 -2.75 6.40
N LEU A 149 -0.32 -2.08 5.53
CA LEU A 149 0.60 -1.01 5.89
C LEU A 149 0.15 0.29 5.20
N THR A 150 -0.17 1.31 6.01
CA THR A 150 -0.64 2.62 5.55
C THR A 150 0.20 3.75 6.12
N ALA A 151 0.16 4.91 5.47
CA ALA A 151 0.81 6.14 5.95
C ALA A 151 -0.19 7.18 6.46
N GLY A 152 -1.48 6.99 6.22
CA GLY A 152 -2.58 7.83 6.69
C GLY A 152 -3.32 7.26 7.89
N LEU A 153 -4.23 8.06 8.42
CA LEU A 153 -5.25 7.61 9.35
C LEU A 153 -6.45 7.10 8.55
N ILE A 154 -6.83 5.85 8.82
CA ILE A 154 -8.03 5.26 8.23
C ILE A 154 -9.19 5.41 9.20
N VAL A 155 -10.30 5.95 8.73
CA VAL A 155 -11.55 5.98 9.49
C VAL A 155 -12.28 4.66 9.26
N CYS A 156 -11.96 3.66 10.07
CA CYS A 156 -12.55 2.32 9.98
C CYS A 156 -12.52 1.64 11.35
N ASP A 157 -13.70 1.48 11.94
CA ASP A 157 -13.85 0.86 13.27
C ASP A 157 -13.71 -0.68 13.23
N GLU A 158 -13.78 -1.26 12.04
CA GLU A 158 -13.69 -2.71 11.83
C GLU A 158 -12.25 -3.25 11.85
N LEU A 159 -11.24 -2.35 11.83
CA LEU A 159 -9.83 -2.72 11.80
C LEU A 159 -9.07 -2.17 13.01
N GLU A 160 -8.24 -3.01 13.60
CA GLU A 160 -7.23 -2.56 14.55
C GLU A 160 -6.12 -1.81 13.82
N GLN A 161 -5.76 -0.62 14.32
CA GLN A 161 -4.70 0.22 13.78
C GLN A 161 -3.58 0.37 14.80
N LEU A 162 -2.40 -0.11 14.47
CA LEU A 162 -1.22 -0.05 15.32
C LEU A 162 -0.22 0.95 14.74
N LEU A 163 0.09 2.02 15.48
CA LEU A 163 1.19 2.92 15.11
C LEU A 163 2.52 2.15 15.19
N VAL A 164 3.25 2.13 14.09
CA VAL A 164 4.50 1.37 13.98
C VAL A 164 5.72 2.27 14.01
N SER A 165 5.68 3.36 13.25
CA SER A 165 6.83 4.23 13.05
C SER A 165 6.40 5.59 12.51
N GLU A 166 7.32 6.54 12.60
CA GLU A 166 7.24 7.81 11.90
C GLU A 166 8.34 7.88 10.84
N GLN A 167 8.01 8.49 9.69
CA GLN A 167 8.96 8.72 8.60
C GLN A 167 9.06 10.21 8.31
N HIS A 168 10.27 10.74 8.42
CA HIS A 168 10.55 12.11 8.00
C HIS A 168 10.58 12.21 6.48
N VAL A 169 9.94 13.26 5.95
CA VAL A 169 9.98 13.61 4.53
C VAL A 169 11.03 14.69 4.33
N VAL A 170 11.89 14.52 3.33
CA VAL A 170 13.00 15.43 3.02
C VAL A 170 12.99 15.80 1.54
N LEU A 171 13.63 16.93 1.21
CA LEU A 171 13.85 17.36 -0.16
C LEU A 171 15.04 16.61 -0.73
N VAL A 172 14.90 16.11 -1.96
CA VAL A 172 15.98 15.47 -2.73
C VAL A 172 16.13 16.24 -4.03
N SER A 173 17.30 16.79 -4.23
CA SER A 173 17.63 17.67 -5.36
C SER A 173 18.72 17.08 -6.24
N PRO A 174 18.86 17.53 -7.50
CA PRO A 174 19.89 17.08 -8.41
C PRO A 174 21.31 17.21 -7.85
N PRO A 175 22.26 16.39 -8.34
CA PRO A 175 23.67 16.55 -8.03
C PRO A 175 24.16 17.98 -8.32
N GLY A 176 24.98 18.53 -7.42
CA GLY A 176 25.51 19.88 -7.56
C GLY A 176 24.56 21.02 -7.17
N THR A 177 23.34 20.70 -6.71
CA THR A 177 22.44 21.74 -6.17
C THR A 177 23.09 22.40 -4.94
N PRO A 178 23.14 23.75 -4.84
CA PRO A 178 23.70 24.42 -3.67
C PRO A 178 22.96 24.03 -2.38
N CYS A 179 23.71 23.74 -1.33
CA CYS A 179 23.18 23.36 -0.03
C CYS A 179 23.57 24.42 1.01
N SER A 180 22.57 25.05 1.63
CA SER A 180 22.76 26.09 2.64
C SER A 180 23.07 25.58 4.06
N GLY A 181 23.17 24.25 4.23
CA GLY A 181 23.55 23.62 5.50
C GLY A 181 22.46 23.56 6.57
N GLY A 182 21.25 24.06 6.30
CA GLY A 182 20.09 24.00 7.20
C GLY A 182 18.82 23.49 6.51
N PRO A 183 17.71 23.36 7.27
CA PRO A 183 16.42 23.03 6.71
C PRO A 183 15.94 24.08 5.68
N VAL A 184 15.44 23.64 4.54
CA VAL A 184 14.92 24.49 3.48
C VAL A 184 13.48 24.92 3.84
N PRO A 185 13.22 26.22 4.02
CA PRO A 185 11.85 26.70 4.18
C PRO A 185 11.01 26.36 2.94
N LEU A 186 9.77 25.91 3.13
CA LEU A 186 8.89 25.57 2.00
C LEU A 186 8.67 26.76 1.05
N GLU A 187 8.74 27.98 1.56
CA GLU A 187 8.61 29.22 0.79
C GLU A 187 9.74 29.38 -0.27
N GLN A 188 10.92 28.86 0.02
CA GLN A 188 12.06 28.89 -0.92
C GLN A 188 11.91 27.89 -2.08
N LEU A 189 10.93 26.99 -2.02
CA LEU A 189 10.62 26.03 -3.09
C LEU A 189 9.70 26.63 -4.18
N ALA A 190 9.30 27.90 -4.03
CA ALA A 190 8.55 28.60 -5.07
C ALA A 190 9.34 28.62 -6.39
N GLY A 191 8.74 28.10 -7.46
CA GLY A 191 9.38 28.04 -8.79
C GLY A 191 10.45 26.96 -8.96
N VAL A 192 10.83 26.21 -7.92
CA VAL A 192 11.76 25.07 -8.04
C VAL A 192 11.10 23.99 -8.91
N PRO A 193 11.80 23.48 -9.96
CA PRO A 193 11.28 22.39 -10.77
C PRO A 193 11.12 21.11 -9.93
N MET A 194 9.90 20.56 -9.88
CA MET A 194 9.59 19.37 -9.10
C MET A 194 9.25 18.18 -9.99
N VAL A 195 9.85 17.06 -9.71
CA VAL A 195 9.49 15.73 -10.22
C VAL A 195 8.57 15.08 -9.21
N VAL A 196 7.35 14.76 -9.63
CA VAL A 196 6.32 14.21 -8.76
C VAL A 196 6.13 12.73 -9.08
N GLY A 197 6.12 11.92 -8.04
CA GLY A 197 5.67 10.53 -8.12
C GLY A 197 4.14 10.47 -8.11
N ASP A 198 3.60 9.39 -7.57
CA ASP A 198 2.16 9.28 -7.40
C ASP A 198 1.61 10.47 -6.57
N ARG A 199 0.85 11.34 -7.21
CA ARG A 199 0.21 12.52 -6.57
C ARG A 199 -0.80 12.12 -5.49
N ARG A 200 -1.33 10.91 -5.54
CA ARG A 200 -2.23 10.36 -4.52
C ARG A 200 -1.46 9.80 -3.32
N GLY A 201 -0.15 9.67 -3.44
CA GLY A 201 0.73 9.23 -2.37
C GLY A 201 0.78 10.23 -1.22
N GLN A 202 0.57 9.77 0.01
CA GLN A 202 0.45 10.60 1.21
C GLN A 202 1.64 11.58 1.41
N ALA A 203 2.87 11.14 1.12
CA ALA A 203 4.06 11.97 1.33
C ALA A 203 4.05 13.24 0.47
N TRP A 204 3.62 13.15 -0.79
CA TRP A 204 3.47 14.30 -1.67
C TRP A 204 2.31 15.19 -1.23
N THR A 205 1.14 14.59 -1.00
CA THR A 205 -0.09 15.32 -0.63
C THR A 205 0.10 16.16 0.63
N ASP A 206 0.81 15.67 1.65
CA ASP A 206 1.04 16.38 2.90
C ASP A 206 1.96 17.59 2.70
N VAL A 207 3.03 17.43 1.93
CA VAL A 207 3.94 18.55 1.61
C VAL A 207 3.25 19.57 0.70
N GLU A 208 2.54 19.15 -0.34
CA GLU A 208 1.80 20.03 -1.24
C GLU A 208 0.76 20.85 -0.47
N ARG A 209 0.04 20.23 0.46
CA ARG A 209 -0.89 20.92 1.37
C ARG A 209 -0.17 21.95 2.26
N ALA A 210 0.99 21.58 2.81
CA ALA A 210 1.77 22.47 3.65
C ALA A 210 2.34 23.68 2.87
N MET A 211 2.69 23.48 1.59
CA MET A 211 3.10 24.55 0.67
C MET A 211 1.92 25.45 0.30
N ALA A 212 0.78 24.87 -0.08
CA ALA A 212 -0.44 25.62 -0.43
C ALA A 212 -0.93 26.50 0.73
N ALA A 213 -0.87 26.00 1.97
CA ALA A 213 -1.22 26.76 3.16
C ALA A 213 -0.33 27.99 3.38
N ARG A 214 0.82 28.06 2.71
CA ARG A 214 1.79 29.19 2.72
C ARG A 214 1.75 30.02 1.44
N GLY A 215 0.80 29.76 0.55
CA GLY A 215 0.71 30.42 -0.74
C GLY A 215 1.81 30.03 -1.74
N VAL A 216 2.51 28.93 -1.51
CA VAL A 216 3.58 28.46 -2.38
C VAL A 216 3.01 27.52 -3.44
N ALA A 217 3.07 27.93 -4.70
CA ALA A 217 2.68 27.09 -5.82
C ALA A 217 3.83 26.17 -6.23
N VAL A 218 3.51 24.87 -6.39
CA VAL A 218 4.48 23.87 -6.84
C VAL A 218 4.64 23.96 -8.36
N LYS A 219 5.87 24.04 -8.85
CA LYS A 219 6.19 23.97 -10.28
C LYS A 219 6.49 22.52 -10.69
N VAL A 220 5.46 21.75 -11.02
CA VAL A 220 5.65 20.38 -11.51
C VAL A 220 6.16 20.42 -12.95
N VAL A 221 7.28 19.77 -13.22
CA VAL A 221 7.90 19.67 -14.55
C VAL A 221 7.81 18.24 -15.14
N VAL A 222 7.75 17.22 -14.28
CA VAL A 222 7.52 15.82 -14.67
C VAL A 222 6.64 15.16 -13.62
N GLU A 223 5.67 14.38 -14.07
CA GLU A 223 4.85 13.51 -13.25
C GLU A 223 5.02 12.06 -13.71
N VAL A 224 5.25 11.12 -12.78
CA VAL A 224 5.42 9.71 -13.02
C VAL A 224 4.48 8.88 -12.14
N ALA A 225 4.00 7.77 -12.65
CA ALA A 225 3.03 6.93 -11.94
C ALA A 225 3.59 6.28 -10.66
N ARG A 226 4.91 6.15 -10.53
CA ARG A 226 5.55 5.46 -9.40
C ARG A 226 6.65 6.32 -8.77
N THR A 227 6.61 6.47 -7.45
CA THR A 227 7.61 7.24 -6.69
C THR A 227 9.05 6.75 -6.91
N ALA A 228 9.26 5.45 -7.09
CA ALA A 228 10.58 4.89 -7.36
C ALA A 228 11.22 5.44 -8.66
N SER A 229 10.41 5.88 -9.62
CA SER A 229 10.88 6.48 -10.88
C SER A 229 11.37 7.93 -10.73
N THR A 230 11.11 8.60 -9.60
CA THR A 230 11.56 9.99 -9.38
C THR A 230 13.07 10.08 -9.18
N ILE A 231 13.68 9.10 -8.51
CA ILE A 231 15.13 9.12 -8.20
C ILE A 231 16.00 9.19 -9.46
N PRO A 232 15.82 8.35 -10.49
CA PRO A 232 16.58 8.48 -11.74
C PRO A 232 16.43 9.86 -12.40
N LEU A 233 15.23 10.44 -12.37
CA LEU A 233 14.99 11.78 -12.95
C LEU A 233 15.67 12.89 -12.17
N VAL A 234 15.68 12.83 -10.84
CA VAL A 234 16.43 13.76 -10.00
C VAL A 234 17.92 13.67 -10.27
N LEU A 235 18.46 12.46 -10.33
CA LEU A 235 19.89 12.23 -10.61
C LEU A 235 20.29 12.69 -12.02
N ALA A 236 19.36 12.68 -12.98
CA ALA A 236 19.55 13.22 -14.32
C ALA A 236 19.41 14.75 -14.41
N GLY A 237 19.12 15.44 -13.29
CA GLY A 237 19.03 16.91 -13.28
C GLY A 237 17.67 17.47 -13.68
N VAL A 238 16.61 16.66 -13.79
CA VAL A 238 15.30 17.10 -14.27
C VAL A 238 14.61 18.04 -13.27
N GLY A 239 14.78 17.80 -11.97
CA GLY A 239 14.18 18.59 -10.90
C GLY A 239 14.30 17.90 -9.55
N SER A 240 13.79 18.53 -8.51
CA SER A 240 13.79 18.03 -7.13
C SER A 240 12.53 17.20 -6.83
N THR A 241 12.55 16.41 -5.77
CA THR A 241 11.40 15.63 -5.30
C THR A 241 11.37 15.53 -3.77
N PHE A 242 10.25 15.11 -3.21
CA PHE A 242 10.15 14.76 -1.80
C PHE A 242 10.18 13.25 -1.62
N LEU A 243 11.05 12.75 -0.75
CA LEU A 243 11.16 11.34 -0.40
C LEU A 243 11.20 11.17 1.12
N THR A 244 10.93 9.96 1.57
CA THR A 244 11.24 9.58 2.96
C THR A 244 12.75 9.55 3.16
N LEU A 245 13.19 9.87 4.37
CA LEU A 245 14.61 9.97 4.72
C LEU A 245 15.42 8.75 4.27
N ARG A 246 14.90 7.54 4.46
CA ARG A 246 15.62 6.30 4.10
C ARG A 246 15.80 6.15 2.58
N LEU A 247 14.79 6.47 1.79
CA LEU A 247 14.91 6.48 0.32
C LEU A 247 15.87 7.60 -0.15
N ALA A 248 15.78 8.76 0.49
CA ALA A 248 16.63 9.91 0.19
C ALA A 248 18.12 9.62 0.43
N ILE A 249 18.47 8.91 1.51
CA ILE A 249 19.85 8.47 1.79
C ILE A 249 20.36 7.57 0.66
N GLY A 250 19.52 6.67 0.15
CA GLY A 250 19.88 5.85 -1.01
C GLY A 250 20.13 6.68 -2.29
N ALA A 251 19.41 7.77 -2.48
CA ALA A 251 19.65 8.72 -3.57
C ALA A 251 20.91 9.56 -3.32
N GLN A 252 21.16 9.99 -2.07
CA GLN A 252 22.36 10.72 -1.66
C GLN A 252 23.65 9.93 -1.94
N ALA A 253 23.64 8.63 -1.65
CA ALA A 253 24.77 7.75 -1.96
C ALA A 253 25.07 7.65 -3.48
N ARG A 254 24.15 8.10 -4.32
CA ARG A 254 24.26 8.17 -5.79
C ARG A 254 24.53 9.59 -6.30
N GLY A 255 24.78 10.54 -5.39
CA GLY A 255 25.14 11.92 -5.71
C GLY A 255 24.02 12.96 -5.60
N ALA A 256 22.79 12.59 -5.25
CA ALA A 256 21.72 13.56 -5.01
C ALA A 256 22.02 14.42 -3.76
N VAL A 257 21.55 15.66 -3.75
CA VAL A 257 21.59 16.54 -2.58
C VAL A 257 20.34 16.32 -1.75
N VAL A 258 20.48 16.02 -0.46
CA VAL A 258 19.37 15.78 0.46
C VAL A 258 19.37 16.84 1.55
N GLN A 259 18.21 17.48 1.75
CA GLN A 259 18.02 18.53 2.73
C GLN A 259 16.74 18.33 3.53
N GLU A 260 16.78 18.71 4.79
CA GLU A 260 15.58 18.82 5.61
C GLU A 260 14.70 19.94 5.10
N ILE A 261 13.40 19.89 5.36
CA ILE A 261 12.44 20.94 5.03
C ILE A 261 11.85 21.54 6.31
N ALA A 262 11.51 22.81 6.27
CA ALA A 262 10.90 23.52 7.37
C ALA A 262 9.54 24.12 6.94
N PRO A 263 8.45 23.81 7.69
CA PRO A 263 8.40 22.94 8.86
C PRO A 263 8.60 21.47 8.50
N ALA A 264 9.17 20.72 9.42
CA ALA A 264 9.38 19.27 9.24
C ALA A 264 8.07 18.57 8.93
N GLN A 265 8.10 17.70 7.92
CA GLN A 265 6.95 16.87 7.54
C GLN A 265 7.22 15.43 7.96
N VAL A 266 6.27 14.87 8.71
CA VAL A 266 6.37 13.52 9.25
C VAL A 266 5.08 12.76 8.95
N ARG A 267 5.19 11.59 8.37
CA ARG A 267 4.06 10.70 8.16
C ARG A 267 4.09 9.54 9.15
N ARG A 268 2.92 9.13 9.60
CA ARG A 268 2.78 8.08 10.61
C ARG A 268 2.37 6.78 9.97
N LEU A 269 3.21 5.77 10.09
CA LEU A 269 2.95 4.44 9.57
C LEU A 269 2.10 3.63 10.53
N ARG A 270 1.06 2.99 10.01
CA ARG A 270 0.18 2.11 10.76
C ARG A 270 0.09 0.74 10.13
N LEU A 271 0.07 -0.28 10.97
CA LEU A 271 -0.36 -1.61 10.58
C LEU A 271 -1.86 -1.75 10.84
N LEU A 272 -2.56 -2.23 9.83
CA LEU A 272 -3.97 -2.59 9.89
C LEU A 272 -4.11 -4.09 10.00
N ARG A 273 -5.03 -4.56 10.81
CA ARG A 273 -5.42 -5.98 10.89
C ARG A 273 -6.86 -6.11 11.35
N ARG A 274 -7.47 -7.25 11.06
CA ARG A 274 -8.79 -7.55 11.62
C ARG A 274 -8.67 -7.89 13.10
N PRO A 275 -9.68 -7.49 13.93
CA PRO A 275 -9.76 -7.92 15.32
C PRO A 275 -9.77 -9.45 15.41
N GLY A 276 -8.99 -9.98 16.33
CA GLY A 276 -8.94 -11.43 16.59
C GLY A 276 -8.12 -12.26 15.59
N ASP A 277 -7.59 -11.68 14.51
CA ASP A 277 -6.64 -12.37 13.63
C ASP A 277 -5.30 -12.55 14.35
N ARG A 278 -5.03 -13.79 14.76
CA ARG A 278 -3.84 -14.16 15.56
C ARG A 278 -3.03 -15.28 14.92
N SER A 279 -2.98 -15.32 13.59
CA SER A 279 -2.14 -16.33 12.92
C SER A 279 -0.69 -16.20 13.38
N VAL A 280 0.00 -17.32 13.54
CA VAL A 280 1.39 -17.36 14.02
C VAL A 280 2.30 -16.54 13.09
N GLY A 281 2.08 -16.64 11.78
CA GLY A 281 2.84 -15.90 10.77
C GLY A 281 2.65 -14.40 10.86
N VAL A 282 1.40 -13.91 11.01
CA VAL A 282 1.06 -12.49 11.17
C VAL A 282 1.68 -11.92 12.43
N ASN A 283 1.58 -12.63 13.56
CA ASN A 283 2.20 -12.19 14.81
C ASN A 283 3.73 -12.14 14.70
N ALA A 284 4.34 -13.13 14.04
CA ALA A 284 5.78 -13.17 13.80
C ALA A 284 6.24 -11.99 12.93
N LEU A 285 5.54 -11.70 11.82
CA LEU A 285 5.84 -10.56 10.96
C LEU A 285 5.64 -9.24 11.68
N THR A 286 4.53 -9.06 12.39
CA THR A 286 4.25 -7.87 13.21
C THR A 286 5.36 -7.63 14.24
N GLY A 287 5.82 -8.69 14.93
CA GLY A 287 6.92 -8.60 15.88
C GLY A 287 8.25 -8.16 15.24
N VAL A 288 8.56 -8.66 14.04
CA VAL A 288 9.74 -8.21 13.27
C VAL A 288 9.62 -6.76 12.89
N ILE A 289 8.46 -6.32 12.39
CA ILE A 289 8.18 -4.94 11.99
C ILE A 289 8.38 -4.00 13.19
N HIS A 290 7.75 -4.26 14.32
CA HIS A 290 7.87 -3.43 15.52
C HIS A 290 9.32 -3.35 16.02
N THR A 291 10.01 -4.49 16.09
CA THR A 291 11.41 -4.52 16.55
C THR A 291 12.30 -3.69 15.63
N ASP A 292 12.09 -3.77 14.32
CA ASP A 292 12.93 -3.07 13.34
C ASP A 292 12.64 -1.58 13.28
N ALA A 293 11.37 -1.23 13.32
CA ALA A 293 10.93 0.16 13.38
C ALA A 293 11.51 0.85 14.62
N LYS A 294 11.39 0.23 15.80
CA LYS A 294 11.96 0.74 17.05
C LYS A 294 13.48 0.91 16.97
N ARG A 295 14.19 -0.09 16.43
CA ARG A 295 15.66 -0.01 16.26
C ARG A 295 16.08 1.16 15.39
N TRP A 296 15.37 1.40 14.28
CA TRP A 296 15.68 2.52 13.40
C TRP A 296 15.48 3.86 14.11
N VAL A 297 14.33 4.03 14.78
CA VAL A 297 13.99 5.28 15.50
C VAL A 297 14.99 5.52 16.62
N THR A 298 15.31 4.49 17.42
CA THR A 298 16.29 4.61 18.50
C THR A 298 17.70 4.98 17.97
N ALA A 299 18.17 4.27 16.93
CA ALA A 299 19.47 4.56 16.35
C ALA A 299 19.54 5.96 15.72
N LEU A 300 18.44 6.43 15.09
CA LEU A 300 18.37 7.77 14.55
C LEU A 300 18.49 8.82 15.65
N LYS A 301 17.73 8.63 16.74
CA LYS A 301 17.76 9.52 17.92
C LYS A 301 19.14 9.55 18.57
N GLU A 302 19.78 8.40 18.75
CA GLU A 302 21.15 8.32 19.28
C GLU A 302 22.14 9.17 18.46
N GLN A 303 22.03 9.16 17.13
CA GLN A 303 22.90 9.98 16.28
C GLN A 303 22.57 11.48 16.37
N GLN A 304 21.30 11.82 16.52
CA GLN A 304 20.88 13.20 16.73
C GLN A 304 21.33 13.74 18.11
N ASP A 305 21.26 12.92 19.15
CA ASP A 305 21.74 13.27 20.50
C ASP A 305 23.27 13.49 20.50
N LEU A 306 24.00 12.94 19.53
CA LEU A 306 25.42 13.22 19.27
C LEU A 306 25.66 14.51 18.46
N GLY A 307 24.60 15.27 18.15
CA GLY A 307 24.66 16.55 17.46
C GLY A 307 24.57 16.48 15.93
N LEU A 308 24.28 15.33 15.36
CA LEU A 308 24.07 15.22 13.90
C LEU A 308 22.67 15.72 13.50
N GLY A 309 22.57 16.49 12.43
CA GLY A 309 21.29 16.79 11.78
C GLY A 309 20.62 15.52 11.26
N LEU A 310 19.31 15.58 11.01
CA LEU A 310 18.49 14.42 10.67
C LEU A 310 19.04 13.61 9.47
N VAL A 311 19.46 14.30 8.39
CA VAL A 311 19.98 13.65 7.19
C VAL A 311 21.31 12.94 7.47
N ALA A 312 22.23 13.60 8.19
CA ALA A 312 23.51 13.01 8.56
C ALA A 312 23.34 11.84 9.54
N ALA A 313 22.44 11.98 10.52
CA ALA A 313 22.09 10.91 11.45
C ALA A 313 21.53 9.68 10.71
N GLY A 314 20.62 9.91 9.77
CA GLY A 314 20.05 8.86 8.94
C GLY A 314 21.10 8.14 8.08
N ALA A 315 22.03 8.90 7.47
CA ALA A 315 23.12 8.34 6.69
C ALA A 315 24.07 7.46 7.55
N ALA A 316 24.38 7.92 8.77
CA ALA A 316 25.20 7.16 9.72
C ALA A 316 24.53 5.85 10.14
N VAL A 317 23.21 5.87 10.43
CA VAL A 317 22.44 4.67 10.76
C VAL A 317 22.40 3.69 9.58
N ASP A 318 22.18 4.18 8.36
CA ASP A 318 22.13 3.34 7.16
C ASP A 318 23.49 2.70 6.85
N ALA A 319 24.60 3.44 7.01
CA ALA A 319 25.95 2.91 6.87
C ALA A 319 26.19 1.76 7.86
N ARG A 320 25.89 1.94 9.15
CA ARG A 320 26.00 0.88 10.17
C ARG A 320 25.18 -0.37 9.84
N ILE A 321 23.99 -0.18 9.27
CA ILE A 321 23.11 -1.31 8.85
C ILE A 321 23.73 -2.04 7.66
N ARG A 322 24.30 -1.33 6.68
CA ARG A 322 24.98 -1.93 5.52
C ARG A 322 26.20 -2.74 5.94
N ASP A 323 27.04 -2.16 6.78
CA ASP A 323 28.25 -2.82 7.27
C ASP A 323 27.92 -4.09 8.06
N ALA A 324 26.92 -4.03 8.93
CA ALA A 324 26.45 -5.21 9.67
C ALA A 324 25.91 -6.31 8.75
N ARG A 325 25.26 -5.94 7.64
CA ARG A 325 24.78 -6.91 6.62
C ARG A 325 25.94 -7.54 5.85
N ALA A 326 26.92 -6.74 5.46
CA ALA A 326 28.12 -7.22 4.76
C ALA A 326 28.90 -8.21 5.63
N ALA A 327 29.13 -7.87 6.90
CA ALA A 327 29.79 -8.74 7.86
C ALA A 327 29.03 -10.06 8.11
N ALA A 328 27.70 -10.03 8.15
CA ALA A 328 26.87 -11.24 8.29
C ALA A 328 26.96 -12.14 7.05
N ALA A 329 26.93 -11.56 5.86
CA ALA A 329 27.05 -12.30 4.59
C ALA A 329 28.42 -12.99 4.49
N SER A 330 29.50 -12.30 4.85
CA SER A 330 30.85 -12.86 4.83
C SER A 330 31.01 -14.06 5.78
N ARG A 331 30.38 -14.01 6.96
CA ARG A 331 30.40 -15.14 7.92
C ARG A 331 29.63 -16.37 7.39
N GLN A 332 28.52 -16.16 6.68
CA GLN A 332 27.76 -17.27 6.09
C GLN A 332 28.53 -17.99 4.97
N VAL A 333 29.28 -17.26 4.15
CA VAL A 333 30.14 -17.83 3.11
C VAL A 333 31.30 -18.64 3.75
N SER A 334 31.91 -18.11 4.82
CA SER A 334 32.99 -18.80 5.54
C SER A 334 32.57 -20.05 6.29
N LEU A 335 31.27 -20.20 6.61
CA LEU A 335 30.74 -21.42 7.28
C LEU A 335 30.25 -22.47 6.28
N ALA A 336 30.12 -22.12 4.99
CA ALA A 336 29.68 -23.01 3.93
C ALA A 336 30.83 -23.55 3.06
N SER A 337 32.03 -23.02 3.25
CA SER A 337 33.30 -23.48 2.70
C SER A 337 34.10 -24.32 3.72
#